data_737d92bd3fa2e90d513c482a8c32f05a
#
_entry.id   737d92bd3fa2e90d513c482a8c32f05a
#
_cell.length_a   1.000
_cell.length_b   1.000
_cell.length_c   1.000
_cell.angle_alpha   90.00
_cell.angle_beta   90.00
_cell.angle_gamma   90.00
#
_symmetry.space_group_name_H-M   'P 1'
#
loop_
_entity.id
_entity.type
_entity.pdbx_description
1 polymer ?
#
loop_
_entity_poly.entity_id
_entity_poly.type
_entity_poly.pdbx_seq_one_letter_code
_entity_poly.pdbx_strand_id
1 'polypeptide(L)'
;MNTPTRIAALALLVWQAPAFAQSPNAFGIPTADKPQPASTINAVPGSRAQGWPAQGRSEVLARHGIVATSDPLAAQAGLEILQKGGNAIDAAVATGAVLDVTSPNDTGIGGDLFALVYIAKDKKLYALNSAGWAPAQWTSGFFTQKLGVKSMPPSGVNATTVPGAISGYDALLKRFGTMTFKQTFERAARIAEEGWGQAERRHADLLRVVPALRADADSKAAFLFGEDAPPLYGIIRNQPLGAALRLLQAEGRDAFYKGEIAAAIVEKIQANGGVMSAADLAEFQSEWVEPISTNYHGYDVFELPPPGQGFAALEMLNILEVCVPKLGLDLATLGPSNPMYWHLLVEAKKLAYADLLAKNADPKFVDVPVAQLLSKAHAGSLCERINPNLASSTTEPVKPDGGTIYLTTADRWGNMVSLVHSVYSVYGSKATVGKYGFALQNRGAGFSLDSASPNVVAPRKRPFHTIIAGFVMKDGRPLMTFGNMGGSVQPETHAQHMVNLIDLGMNVQMTTDAARFTHRQTDNVLSLEDNLFALVGAALKAKGHDVEAVNGSAVGGYQGILFTRSQVLRKMEPKTGKEGPPIDGVYRAGSDHRKDGQAVGW
;
A
#
# COMPACT_ATOMS: atom_id res chain seq x y z
N MET A 1 -26.43 -49.30 -69.37
CA MET A 1 -27.22 -48.20 -68.78
C MET A 1 -26.37 -47.64 -67.65
N ASN A 2 -25.65 -46.58 -67.91
CA ASN A 2 -24.68 -45.99 -66.99
C ASN A 2 -25.31 -44.83 -66.23
N THR A 3 -25.31 -44.87 -64.97
CA THR A 3 -25.63 -43.74 -64.07
C THR A 3 -24.36 -43.07 -63.63
N PRO A 4 -24.16 -41.74 -63.77
CA PRO A 4 -22.98 -41.05 -63.27
C PRO A 4 -23.18 -40.61 -61.81
N THR A 5 -22.22 -40.96 -61.00
CA THR A 5 -22.07 -40.55 -59.62
C THR A 5 -21.66 -39.05 -59.59
N ARG A 6 -22.48 -38.20 -58.98
CA ARG A 6 -22.13 -36.79 -58.69
C ARG A 6 -21.32 -36.72 -57.41
N ILE A 7 -20.07 -36.28 -57.52
CA ILE A 7 -19.23 -35.91 -56.40
C ILE A 7 -19.63 -34.49 -55.98
N ALA A 8 -20.19 -34.33 -54.81
CA ALA A 8 -20.43 -33.04 -54.19
C ALA A 8 -19.14 -32.57 -53.53
N ALA A 9 -18.54 -31.50 -54.08
CA ALA A 9 -17.44 -30.82 -53.44
C ALA A 9 -17.98 -29.99 -52.26
N LEU A 10 -17.62 -30.39 -51.03
CA LEU A 10 -17.86 -29.59 -49.83
C LEU A 10 -16.86 -28.44 -49.81
N ALA A 11 -17.29 -27.21 -50.12
CA ALA A 11 -16.51 -26.03 -49.91
C ALA A 11 -16.45 -25.74 -48.41
N LEU A 12 -15.30 -25.97 -47.80
CA LEU A 12 -15.00 -25.48 -46.43
C LEU A 12 -14.91 -23.95 -46.51
N LEU A 13 -15.97 -23.27 -46.11
CA LEU A 13 -15.93 -21.87 -45.76
C LEU A 13 -15.08 -21.73 -44.46
N VAL A 14 -13.81 -21.42 -44.62
CA VAL A 14 -12.99 -20.93 -43.52
C VAL A 14 -13.53 -19.55 -43.17
N TRP A 15 -14.29 -19.49 -42.11
CA TRP A 15 -14.68 -18.23 -41.47
C TRP A 15 -13.40 -17.60 -40.90
N GLN A 16 -12.80 -16.66 -41.64
CA GLN A 16 -11.81 -15.77 -41.07
C GLN A 16 -12.56 -14.89 -40.07
N ALA A 17 -12.38 -15.16 -38.78
CA ALA A 17 -12.79 -14.24 -37.74
C ALA A 17 -12.17 -12.86 -38.05
N PRO A 18 -12.93 -11.77 -37.98
CA PRO A 18 -12.37 -10.44 -38.21
C PRO A 18 -11.22 -10.26 -37.21
N ALA A 19 -10.05 -9.85 -37.68
CA ALA A 19 -8.98 -9.41 -36.82
C ALA A 19 -9.54 -8.29 -35.95
N PHE A 20 -9.79 -8.58 -34.68
CA PHE A 20 -10.17 -7.53 -33.74
C PHE A 20 -9.05 -6.51 -33.75
N ALA A 21 -9.37 -5.29 -34.18
CA ALA A 21 -8.49 -4.16 -34.04
C ALA A 21 -8.01 -4.15 -32.59
N GLN A 22 -6.69 -4.17 -32.36
CA GLN A 22 -6.10 -4.10 -31.05
C GLN A 22 -6.72 -2.90 -30.34
N SER A 23 -7.45 -3.14 -29.26
CA SER A 23 -7.94 -2.07 -28.42
C SER A 23 -6.74 -1.23 -28.00
N PRO A 24 -6.81 0.11 -28.08
CA PRO A 24 -5.77 0.92 -27.48
C PRO A 24 -5.59 0.42 -26.05
N ASN A 25 -4.33 0.33 -25.59
CA ASN A 25 -4.07 -0.16 -24.25
C ASN A 25 -4.95 0.57 -23.23
N ALA A 26 -5.20 -0.04 -22.10
CA ALA A 26 -6.12 0.46 -21.09
C ALA A 26 -5.86 1.91 -20.65
N PHE A 27 -4.69 2.47 -20.96
CA PHE A 27 -4.30 3.84 -20.68
C PHE A 27 -4.66 4.85 -21.78
N GLY A 28 -5.10 4.40 -22.97
CA GLY A 28 -5.20 5.29 -24.14
C GLY A 28 -3.84 5.90 -24.54
N ILE A 29 -2.76 5.33 -24.02
CA ILE A 29 -1.38 5.73 -24.29
C ILE A 29 -0.91 4.84 -25.43
N PRO A 30 -0.36 5.38 -26.54
CA PRO A 30 0.30 4.56 -27.52
C PRO A 30 1.41 3.77 -26.81
N THR A 31 1.22 2.47 -26.59
CA THR A 31 2.36 1.61 -26.31
C THR A 31 3.22 1.66 -27.55
N ALA A 32 4.45 2.08 -27.38
CA ALA A 32 5.43 1.95 -28.43
C ALA A 32 5.27 0.56 -29.05
N ASP A 33 5.19 0.47 -30.36
CA ASP A 33 5.01 -0.65 -31.30
C ASP A 33 5.29 -2.11 -30.81
N LYS A 34 5.10 -2.40 -29.53
CA LYS A 34 5.31 -3.73 -28.95
C LYS A 34 3.98 -4.47 -28.90
N PRO A 35 3.88 -5.65 -29.52
CA PRO A 35 2.69 -6.49 -29.39
C PRO A 35 2.48 -6.87 -27.91
N GLN A 36 1.31 -6.54 -27.39
CA GLN A 36 0.90 -6.97 -26.04
C GLN A 36 0.76 -8.50 -26.02
N PRO A 37 1.21 -9.19 -24.97
CA PRO A 37 0.97 -10.62 -24.82
C PRO A 37 -0.53 -10.92 -24.89
N ALA A 38 -0.93 -11.87 -25.70
CA ALA A 38 -2.35 -12.23 -25.90
C ALA A 38 -3.09 -12.54 -24.58
N SER A 39 -2.38 -13.03 -23.57
CA SER A 39 -2.90 -13.33 -22.23
C SER A 39 -3.36 -12.11 -21.44
N THR A 40 -2.96 -10.88 -21.79
CA THR A 40 -3.35 -9.67 -21.04
C THR A 40 -4.55 -8.95 -21.62
N ILE A 41 -4.84 -9.17 -22.91
CA ILE A 41 -5.91 -8.47 -23.64
C ILE A 41 -7.25 -9.20 -23.52
N ASN A 42 -7.23 -10.51 -23.37
CA ASN A 42 -8.41 -11.37 -23.45
C ASN A 42 -9.29 -11.40 -22.18
N ALA A 43 -8.90 -10.73 -21.09
CA ALA A 43 -9.71 -10.70 -19.89
C ALA A 43 -10.91 -9.74 -19.95
N VAL A 44 -10.97 -8.86 -20.94
CA VAL A 44 -11.97 -7.78 -21.00
C VAL A 44 -13.25 -8.13 -21.75
N PRO A 45 -13.29 -8.86 -22.89
CA PRO A 45 -14.53 -9.29 -23.52
C PRO A 45 -15.08 -10.56 -22.88
N GLY A 46 -16.37 -10.61 -22.58
CA GLY A 46 -17.05 -11.79 -22.05
C GLY A 46 -16.76 -12.10 -20.59
N SER A 47 -16.41 -13.35 -20.25
CA SER A 47 -16.02 -13.75 -18.90
C SER A 47 -14.64 -13.17 -18.54
N ARG A 48 -14.58 -12.42 -17.46
CA ARG A 48 -13.35 -11.79 -16.94
C ARG A 48 -12.52 -12.72 -16.06
N ALA A 49 -13.06 -13.86 -15.69
CA ALA A 49 -12.43 -14.83 -14.78
C ALA A 49 -11.61 -15.85 -15.58
N GLN A 50 -10.65 -15.41 -16.39
CA GLN A 50 -9.83 -16.28 -17.22
C GLN A 50 -8.33 -16.06 -16.98
N GLY A 51 -7.61 -17.16 -16.76
CA GLY A 51 -6.16 -17.17 -16.62
C GLY A 51 -5.64 -16.46 -15.37
N TRP A 52 -4.34 -16.24 -15.34
CA TRP A 52 -3.64 -15.60 -14.21
C TRP A 52 -4.04 -14.11 -13.99
N PRO A 53 -4.46 -13.32 -15.01
CA PRO A 53 -4.89 -11.95 -14.80
C PRO A 53 -6.40 -11.81 -14.54
N ALA A 54 -7.05 -12.86 -14.04
CA ALA A 54 -8.50 -12.92 -13.87
C ALA A 54 -9.08 -11.66 -13.22
N GLN A 55 -9.73 -10.82 -14.03
CA GLN A 55 -10.36 -9.58 -13.55
C GLN A 55 -11.70 -9.89 -12.89
N GLY A 56 -11.78 -9.77 -11.56
CA GLY A 56 -12.97 -10.10 -10.78
C GLY A 56 -14.16 -9.15 -10.99
N ARG A 57 -13.90 -7.88 -11.35
CA ARG A 57 -14.93 -6.84 -11.56
C ARG A 57 -14.46 -5.74 -12.52
N SER A 58 -15.38 -4.83 -12.91
CA SER A 58 -15.03 -3.63 -13.68
C SER A 58 -14.25 -2.63 -12.84
N GLU A 59 -13.45 -1.79 -13.49
CA GLU A 59 -12.99 -0.55 -12.89
C GLU A 59 -14.19 0.33 -12.52
N VAL A 60 -14.07 1.08 -11.43
CA VAL A 60 -15.03 2.13 -11.08
C VAL A 60 -14.63 3.41 -11.82
N LEU A 61 -15.58 4.00 -12.54
CA LEU A 61 -15.38 5.22 -13.32
C LEU A 61 -16.07 6.40 -12.64
N ALA A 62 -15.38 7.55 -12.52
CA ALA A 62 -15.95 8.75 -11.93
C ALA A 62 -15.37 10.02 -12.54
N ARG A 63 -16.15 11.13 -12.52
CA ARG A 63 -15.72 12.43 -13.06
C ARG A 63 -15.53 13.50 -12.01
N HIS A 64 -16.27 13.42 -10.91
CA HIS A 64 -16.28 14.48 -9.90
C HIS A 64 -15.47 14.17 -8.66
N GLY A 65 -15.29 12.87 -8.37
CA GLY A 65 -14.47 12.43 -7.27
C GLY A 65 -14.53 10.91 -7.08
N ILE A 66 -13.47 10.35 -6.52
CA ILE A 66 -13.32 8.91 -6.38
C ILE A 66 -12.49 8.57 -5.15
N VAL A 67 -12.80 7.46 -4.52
CA VAL A 67 -12.09 6.89 -3.37
C VAL A 67 -11.90 5.40 -3.59
N ALA A 68 -10.73 4.87 -3.26
CA ALA A 68 -10.48 3.44 -3.21
C ALA A 68 -9.72 3.07 -1.94
N THR A 69 -10.20 2.06 -1.22
CA THR A 69 -9.58 1.58 0.02
C THR A 69 -10.05 0.16 0.37
N SER A 70 -9.51 -0.39 1.47
CA SER A 70 -9.74 -1.77 1.92
C SER A 70 -11.02 -1.99 2.74
N ASP A 71 -11.91 -0.99 2.82
CA ASP A 71 -13.16 -1.06 3.58
C ASP A 71 -14.28 -0.26 2.90
N PRO A 72 -15.48 -0.84 2.67
CA PRO A 72 -16.59 -0.14 2.01
C PRO A 72 -17.14 1.05 2.81
N LEU A 73 -17.21 0.96 4.15
CA LEU A 73 -17.70 2.06 4.98
C LEU A 73 -16.75 3.26 4.93
N ALA A 74 -15.44 2.97 4.90
CA ALA A 74 -14.41 4.00 4.77
C ALA A 74 -14.41 4.64 3.38
N ALA A 75 -14.56 3.85 2.31
CA ALA A 75 -14.69 4.38 0.95
C ALA A 75 -15.91 5.33 0.83
N GLN A 76 -17.05 4.93 1.40
CA GLN A 76 -18.25 5.75 1.44
C GLN A 76 -18.07 7.04 2.25
N ALA A 77 -17.31 7.01 3.36
CA ALA A 77 -17.03 8.20 4.15
C ALA A 77 -16.27 9.26 3.35
N GLY A 78 -15.23 8.84 2.62
CA GLY A 78 -14.50 9.75 1.73
C GLY A 78 -15.37 10.30 0.60
N LEU A 79 -16.21 9.45 -0.02
CA LEU A 79 -17.15 9.87 -1.05
C LEU A 79 -18.16 10.91 -0.52
N GLU A 80 -18.68 10.70 0.68
CA GLU A 80 -19.59 11.65 1.34
C GLU A 80 -18.94 13.02 1.52
N ILE A 81 -17.66 13.06 1.94
CA ILE A 81 -16.90 14.31 2.08
C ILE A 81 -16.75 15.01 0.73
N LEU A 82 -16.37 14.29 -0.34
CA LEU A 82 -16.27 14.85 -1.69
C LEU A 82 -17.61 15.43 -2.17
N GLN A 83 -18.70 14.72 -1.94
CA GLN A 83 -20.07 15.17 -2.31
C GLN A 83 -20.53 16.38 -1.51
N LYS A 84 -20.05 16.55 -0.27
CA LYS A 84 -20.30 17.75 0.56
C LYS A 84 -19.40 18.94 0.21
N GLY A 85 -18.58 18.83 -0.83
CA GLY A 85 -17.71 19.91 -1.30
C GLY A 85 -16.31 19.94 -0.67
N GLY A 86 -15.92 18.93 0.12
CA GLY A 86 -14.55 18.72 0.55
C GLY A 86 -13.64 18.30 -0.61
N ASN A 87 -12.35 18.52 -0.47
CA ASN A 87 -11.36 18.13 -1.47
C ASN A 87 -10.83 16.71 -1.23
N ALA A 88 -9.89 16.26 -2.08
CA ALA A 88 -9.27 14.94 -1.99
C ALA A 88 -8.57 14.71 -0.64
N ILE A 89 -8.02 15.75 -0.04
CA ILE A 89 -7.31 15.68 1.25
C ILE A 89 -8.30 15.47 2.40
N ASP A 90 -9.39 16.22 2.41
CA ASP A 90 -10.47 16.05 3.40
C ASP A 90 -11.07 14.64 3.32
N ALA A 91 -11.27 14.14 2.09
CA ALA A 91 -11.77 12.80 1.84
C ALA A 91 -10.79 11.71 2.31
N ALA A 92 -9.49 11.91 2.10
CA ALA A 92 -8.46 10.97 2.55
C ALA A 92 -8.44 10.87 4.08
N VAL A 93 -8.53 12.00 4.79
CA VAL A 93 -8.58 12.03 6.26
C VAL A 93 -9.86 11.36 6.78
N ALA A 94 -11.02 11.62 6.18
CA ALA A 94 -12.27 10.99 6.60
C ALA A 94 -12.29 9.48 6.33
N THR A 95 -11.73 9.04 5.20
CA THR A 95 -11.54 7.62 4.88
C THR A 95 -10.62 6.95 5.90
N GLY A 96 -9.47 7.59 6.21
CA GLY A 96 -8.52 7.10 7.20
C GLY A 96 -9.12 6.99 8.60
N ALA A 97 -9.86 8.02 9.04
CA ALA A 97 -10.51 8.02 10.34
C ALA A 97 -11.55 6.88 10.49
N VAL A 98 -12.29 6.53 9.42
CA VAL A 98 -13.20 5.37 9.46
C VAL A 98 -12.42 4.07 9.49
N LEU A 99 -11.32 3.95 8.74
CA LEU A 99 -10.44 2.77 8.80
C LEU A 99 -9.84 2.57 10.20
N ASP A 100 -9.51 3.64 10.92
CA ASP A 100 -9.02 3.58 12.31
C ASP A 100 -10.02 2.92 13.27
N VAL A 101 -11.30 2.97 12.93
CA VAL A 101 -12.39 2.31 13.65
C VAL A 101 -12.65 0.89 13.12
N THR A 102 -12.83 0.76 11.81
CA THR A 102 -13.32 -0.49 11.21
C THR A 102 -12.22 -1.50 10.88
N SER A 103 -10.95 -1.09 10.91
CA SER A 103 -9.78 -1.92 10.61
C SER A 103 -8.70 -1.88 11.71
N PRO A 104 -9.06 -2.09 13.01
CA PRO A 104 -8.11 -1.95 14.12
C PRO A 104 -6.97 -2.99 14.10
N ASN A 105 -7.14 -4.07 13.31
CA ASN A 105 -6.09 -5.04 13.03
C ASN A 105 -4.95 -4.47 12.18
N ASP A 106 -5.23 -3.49 11.31
CA ASP A 106 -4.29 -2.96 10.32
C ASP A 106 -3.82 -1.54 10.63
N THR A 107 -4.69 -0.72 11.24
CA THR A 107 -4.47 0.70 11.48
C THR A 107 -5.13 1.19 12.78
N GLY A 108 -5.05 2.49 13.08
CA GLY A 108 -5.65 3.12 14.26
C GLY A 108 -4.97 4.45 14.59
N ILE A 109 -5.64 5.30 15.37
CA ILE A 109 -5.09 6.60 15.80
C ILE A 109 -3.76 6.49 16.55
N GLY A 110 -3.40 5.30 17.03
CA GLY A 110 -2.10 4.96 17.63
C GLY A 110 -1.03 4.49 16.63
N GLY A 111 -1.25 4.66 15.33
CA GLY A 111 -0.37 4.26 14.23
C GLY A 111 0.48 5.39 13.64
N ASP A 112 1.07 5.11 12.48
CA ASP A 112 1.89 6.03 11.69
C ASP A 112 1.31 6.20 10.27
N LEU A 113 1.61 7.33 9.61
CA LEU A 113 1.05 7.70 8.33
C LEU A 113 2.11 8.27 7.38
N PHE A 114 2.05 7.85 6.10
CA PHE A 114 2.75 8.50 4.99
C PHE A 114 1.76 8.90 3.90
N ALA A 115 2.03 10.02 3.21
CA ALA A 115 1.19 10.44 2.10
C ALA A 115 2.00 11.11 0.98
N LEU A 116 1.58 10.84 -0.26
CA LEU A 116 1.91 11.64 -1.44
C LEU A 116 0.64 12.41 -1.85
N VAL A 117 0.78 13.73 -2.01
CA VAL A 117 -0.34 14.64 -2.26
C VAL A 117 -0.03 15.49 -3.47
N TYR A 118 -0.75 15.28 -4.56
CA TYR A 118 -0.69 16.17 -5.71
C TYR A 118 -1.72 17.28 -5.58
N ILE A 119 -1.26 18.52 -5.65
CA ILE A 119 -2.11 19.72 -5.64
C ILE A 119 -2.16 20.30 -7.04
N ALA A 120 -3.32 20.20 -7.68
CA ALA A 120 -3.49 20.60 -9.08
C ALA A 120 -3.24 22.09 -9.31
N LYS A 121 -3.64 22.96 -8.37
CA LYS A 121 -3.40 24.40 -8.41
C LYS A 121 -1.89 24.72 -8.44
N ASP A 122 -1.11 24.00 -7.65
CA ASP A 122 0.34 24.21 -7.53
C ASP A 122 1.11 23.45 -8.62
N LYS A 123 0.46 22.49 -9.29
CA LYS A 123 1.07 21.52 -10.21
C LYS A 123 2.26 20.79 -9.57
N LYS A 124 2.16 20.54 -8.28
CA LYS A 124 3.25 19.96 -7.47
C LYS A 124 2.78 18.75 -6.67
N LEU A 125 3.68 17.75 -6.59
CA LEU A 125 3.58 16.62 -5.69
C LEU A 125 4.30 16.94 -4.39
N TYR A 126 3.64 16.70 -3.28
CA TYR A 126 4.17 16.87 -1.93
C TYR A 126 4.21 15.53 -1.23
N ALA A 127 5.20 15.31 -0.36
CA ALA A 127 5.31 14.10 0.45
C ALA A 127 5.28 14.43 1.94
N LEU A 128 4.49 13.68 2.70
CA LEU A 128 4.36 13.81 4.14
C LEU A 128 4.88 12.55 4.84
N ASN A 129 5.89 12.72 5.69
CA ASN A 129 6.39 11.70 6.59
C ASN A 129 5.85 11.96 7.99
N SER A 130 4.99 11.07 8.47
CA SER A 130 4.48 11.06 9.84
C SER A 130 4.81 9.73 10.54
N ALA A 131 6.03 9.23 10.32
CA ALA A 131 6.60 8.13 11.09
C ALA A 131 6.97 8.61 12.49
N GLY A 132 6.54 7.88 13.50
CA GLY A 132 6.88 8.18 14.89
C GLY A 132 8.35 7.90 15.21
N TRP A 133 8.90 8.69 16.10
CA TRP A 133 10.28 8.53 16.58
C TRP A 133 10.36 7.75 17.89
N ALA A 134 11.56 7.22 18.18
CA ALA A 134 11.89 6.58 19.44
C ALA A 134 11.76 7.56 20.63
N PRO A 135 11.26 7.10 21.79
CA PRO A 135 11.35 7.88 23.03
C PRO A 135 12.76 8.36 23.34
N ALA A 136 12.90 9.51 23.98
CA ALA A 136 14.19 10.11 24.30
C ALA A 136 15.12 9.23 25.14
N GLN A 137 14.56 8.28 25.89
CA GLN A 137 15.32 7.35 26.72
C GLN A 137 15.73 6.06 26.00
N TRP A 138 15.36 5.85 24.74
CA TRP A 138 15.71 4.64 24.00
C TRP A 138 17.13 4.70 23.47
N THR A 139 17.97 3.82 24.00
CA THR A 139 19.34 3.56 23.54
C THR A 139 19.56 2.06 23.43
N SER A 140 20.60 1.59 22.72
CA SER A 140 20.96 0.18 22.73
C SER A 140 21.20 -0.33 24.16
N GLY A 141 21.81 0.48 25.04
CA GLY A 141 22.02 0.15 26.45
C GLY A 141 20.72 -0.01 27.24
N PHE A 142 19.68 0.79 26.95
CA PHE A 142 18.37 0.59 27.56
C PHE A 142 17.83 -0.82 27.29
N PHE A 143 17.92 -1.28 26.04
CA PHE A 143 17.42 -2.61 25.67
C PHE A 143 18.32 -3.74 26.14
N THR A 144 19.63 -3.63 25.92
CA THR A 144 20.56 -4.74 26.19
C THR A 144 20.93 -4.87 27.65
N GLN A 145 21.13 -3.75 28.36
CA GLN A 145 21.60 -3.77 29.77
C GLN A 145 20.44 -3.68 30.76
N LYS A 146 19.44 -2.79 30.53
CA LYS A 146 18.33 -2.61 31.46
C LYS A 146 17.22 -3.64 31.28
N LEU A 147 16.84 -3.94 30.01
CA LEU A 147 15.79 -4.94 29.69
C LEU A 147 16.36 -6.34 29.45
N GLY A 148 17.68 -6.49 29.26
CA GLY A 148 18.34 -7.79 29.06
C GLY A 148 17.99 -8.50 27.76
N VAL A 149 17.52 -7.76 26.73
CA VAL A 149 17.10 -8.36 25.46
C VAL A 149 18.21 -8.30 24.40
N LYS A 150 18.23 -9.29 23.49
CA LYS A 150 19.22 -9.39 22.41
C LYS A 150 18.74 -8.78 21.09
N SER A 151 17.44 -8.52 20.96
CA SER A 151 16.82 -7.90 19.78
C SER A 151 15.68 -6.99 20.24
N MET A 152 15.24 -6.09 19.37
CA MET A 152 14.08 -5.23 19.66
C MET A 152 12.84 -6.09 19.93
N PRO A 153 12.06 -5.76 20.99
CA PRO A 153 10.82 -6.46 21.28
C PRO A 153 9.85 -6.38 20.09
N PRO A 154 9.22 -7.49 19.69
CA PRO A 154 8.26 -7.49 18.57
C PRO A 154 6.89 -6.91 18.98
N SER A 155 6.58 -6.83 20.27
CA SER A 155 5.30 -6.38 20.83
C SER A 155 5.48 -5.77 22.23
N GLY A 156 4.39 -5.28 22.80
CA GLY A 156 4.38 -4.61 24.09
C GLY A 156 4.83 -3.15 24.01
N VAL A 157 4.78 -2.45 25.14
CA VAL A 157 5.03 -1.00 25.23
C VAL A 157 6.46 -0.60 24.83
N ASN A 158 7.43 -1.50 24.99
CA ASN A 158 8.82 -1.29 24.58
C ASN A 158 9.06 -1.56 23.07
N ALA A 159 8.02 -1.83 22.29
CA ALA A 159 8.04 -1.83 20.84
C ALA A 159 7.38 -0.56 20.24
N THR A 160 6.80 0.31 21.08
CA THR A 160 5.99 1.46 20.65
C THR A 160 6.83 2.72 20.52
N THR A 161 6.95 3.26 19.29
CA THR A 161 7.43 4.63 19.08
C THR A 161 6.28 5.63 19.22
N VAL A 162 6.55 6.93 19.25
CA VAL A 162 5.51 7.96 19.32
C VAL A 162 4.53 7.79 18.15
N PRO A 163 3.22 7.65 18.36
CA PRO A 163 2.26 7.52 17.27
C PRO A 163 2.21 8.77 16.40
N GLY A 164 2.29 8.61 15.08
CA GLY A 164 2.37 9.74 14.14
C GLY A 164 1.06 10.08 13.43
N ALA A 165 0.08 9.18 13.39
CA ALA A 165 -1.10 9.29 12.53
C ALA A 165 -1.90 10.60 12.67
N ILE A 166 -2.24 10.98 13.91
CA ILE A 166 -3.03 12.20 14.17
C ILE A 166 -2.26 13.45 13.76
N SER A 167 -0.92 13.49 13.96
CA SER A 167 -0.09 14.59 13.46
C SER A 167 -0.09 14.65 11.93
N GLY A 168 -0.13 13.49 11.26
CA GLY A 168 -0.25 13.40 9.81
C GLY A 168 -1.57 13.95 9.29
N TYR A 169 -2.68 13.56 9.89
CA TYR A 169 -4.01 14.10 9.53
C TYR A 169 -4.09 15.61 9.75
N ASP A 170 -3.57 16.11 10.88
CA ASP A 170 -3.52 17.53 11.17
C ASP A 170 -2.67 18.32 10.14
N ALA A 171 -1.50 17.79 9.79
CA ALA A 171 -0.62 18.40 8.79
C ALA A 171 -1.27 18.46 7.39
N LEU A 172 -1.99 17.39 6.99
CA LEU A 172 -2.74 17.33 5.74
C LEU A 172 -3.86 18.37 5.70
N LEU A 173 -4.72 18.39 6.74
CA LEU A 173 -5.86 19.33 6.82
C LEU A 173 -5.38 20.77 6.91
N LYS A 174 -4.38 21.08 7.75
CA LYS A 174 -3.87 22.46 7.91
C LYS A 174 -3.27 23.04 6.65
N ARG A 175 -2.60 22.21 5.85
CA ARG A 175 -1.89 22.71 4.66
C ARG A 175 -2.78 22.77 3.44
N PHE A 176 -3.61 21.77 3.22
CA PHE A 176 -4.33 21.57 1.98
C PHE A 176 -5.82 21.26 2.14
N GLY A 177 -6.29 20.95 3.34
CA GLY A 177 -7.68 20.66 3.63
C GLY A 177 -8.55 21.92 3.57
N THR A 178 -9.85 21.71 3.39
CA THR A 178 -10.90 22.74 3.47
C THR A 178 -11.85 22.47 4.62
N MET A 179 -11.72 21.33 5.29
CA MET A 179 -12.53 20.88 6.41
C MET A 179 -11.69 20.69 7.68
N THR A 180 -12.36 20.62 8.81
CA THR A 180 -11.78 20.43 10.16
C THR A 180 -11.88 18.96 10.60
N PHE A 181 -11.18 18.58 11.68
CA PHE A 181 -11.41 17.28 12.35
C PHE A 181 -12.88 17.06 12.72
N LYS A 182 -13.60 18.12 13.13
CA LYS A 182 -15.03 18.02 13.45
C LYS A 182 -15.83 17.44 12.28
N GLN A 183 -15.53 17.85 11.07
CA GLN A 183 -16.25 17.43 9.86
C GLN A 183 -15.76 16.08 9.35
N THR A 184 -14.44 15.88 9.29
CA THR A 184 -13.84 14.67 8.71
C THR A 184 -13.96 13.44 9.62
N PHE A 185 -13.99 13.62 10.95
CA PHE A 185 -14.06 12.51 11.92
C PHE A 185 -15.49 12.15 12.34
N GLU A 186 -16.52 12.92 11.89
CA GLU A 186 -17.91 12.72 12.34
C GLU A 186 -18.42 11.30 12.06
N ARG A 187 -18.20 10.80 10.84
CA ARG A 187 -18.67 9.45 10.49
C ARG A 187 -17.91 8.36 11.25
N ALA A 188 -16.62 8.54 11.47
CA ALA A 188 -15.79 7.59 12.22
C ALA A 188 -16.25 7.50 13.68
N ALA A 189 -16.45 8.64 14.35
CA ALA A 189 -16.93 8.69 15.73
C ALA A 189 -18.31 8.01 15.86
N ARG A 190 -19.24 8.32 14.96
CA ARG A 190 -20.55 7.69 14.95
C ARG A 190 -20.50 6.18 14.72
N ILE A 191 -19.67 5.68 13.79
CA ILE A 191 -19.49 4.23 13.58
C ILE A 191 -18.92 3.57 14.84
N ALA A 192 -17.96 4.18 15.53
CA ALA A 192 -17.42 3.65 16.77
C ALA A 192 -18.49 3.57 17.87
N GLU A 193 -19.39 4.55 17.96
CA GLU A 193 -20.49 4.64 18.92
C GLU A 193 -21.65 3.70 18.61
N GLU A 194 -22.12 3.67 17.35
CA GLU A 194 -23.28 2.89 16.90
C GLU A 194 -22.94 1.43 16.61
N GLY A 195 -21.74 1.18 16.07
CA GLY A 195 -21.20 -0.13 15.73
C GLY A 195 -21.10 -0.41 14.23
N TRP A 196 -20.31 -1.42 13.90
CA TRP A 196 -20.10 -1.94 12.53
C TRP A 196 -20.07 -3.46 12.53
N GLY A 197 -20.29 -4.07 11.36
CA GLY A 197 -20.26 -5.53 11.21
C GLY A 197 -18.83 -6.08 11.12
N GLN A 198 -18.58 -7.22 11.76
CA GLN A 198 -17.32 -7.97 11.66
C GLN A 198 -17.21 -8.64 10.29
N ALA A 199 -16.30 -8.17 9.46
CA ALA A 199 -16.04 -8.70 8.13
C ALA A 199 -15.15 -9.96 8.16
N GLU A 200 -15.24 -10.79 7.11
CA GLU A 200 -14.59 -12.11 7.04
C GLU A 200 -13.07 -12.06 7.17
N ARG A 201 -12.43 -11.16 6.43
CA ARG A 201 -10.95 -11.04 6.44
C ARG A 201 -10.45 -10.56 7.79
N ARG A 202 -11.09 -9.57 8.38
CA ARG A 202 -10.74 -9.05 9.70
C ARG A 202 -10.96 -10.06 10.79
N HIS A 203 -12.04 -10.85 10.70
CA HIS A 203 -12.29 -11.94 11.62
C HIS A 203 -11.16 -12.99 11.55
N ALA A 204 -10.76 -13.41 10.35
CA ALA A 204 -9.67 -14.36 10.15
C ALA A 204 -8.32 -13.84 10.70
N ASP A 205 -8.03 -12.55 10.52
CA ASP A 205 -6.81 -11.92 11.06
C ASP A 205 -6.85 -11.84 12.59
N LEU A 206 -8.01 -11.50 13.18
CA LEU A 206 -8.21 -11.44 14.62
C LEU A 206 -8.00 -12.81 15.28
N LEU A 207 -8.53 -13.89 14.71
CA LEU A 207 -8.39 -15.24 15.25
C LEU A 207 -6.93 -15.64 15.49
N ARG A 208 -6.00 -15.17 14.65
CA ARG A 208 -4.56 -15.49 14.78
C ARG A 208 -3.89 -14.84 15.99
N VAL A 209 -4.46 -13.74 16.52
CA VAL A 209 -3.85 -12.93 17.58
C VAL A 209 -4.64 -12.90 18.88
N VAL A 210 -5.77 -13.63 18.97
CA VAL A 210 -6.58 -13.72 20.20
C VAL A 210 -5.76 -14.02 21.44
N PRO A 211 -4.82 -15.01 21.47
CA PRO A 211 -4.01 -15.28 22.66
C PRO A 211 -3.17 -14.08 23.10
N ALA A 212 -2.62 -13.32 22.15
CA ALA A 212 -1.81 -12.15 22.45
C ALA A 212 -2.66 -10.96 22.96
N LEU A 213 -3.88 -10.78 22.43
CA LEU A 213 -4.81 -9.75 22.90
C LEU A 213 -5.37 -10.06 24.30
N ARG A 214 -5.55 -11.35 24.65
CA ARG A 214 -5.94 -11.74 26.02
C ARG A 214 -4.90 -11.39 27.08
N ALA A 215 -3.62 -11.36 26.72
CA ALA A 215 -2.53 -11.08 27.64
C ALA A 215 -2.51 -9.61 28.13
N ASP A 216 -3.15 -8.69 27.42
CA ASP A 216 -3.33 -7.30 27.82
C ASP A 216 -4.81 -7.04 28.12
N ALA A 217 -5.13 -6.66 29.37
CA ALA A 217 -6.52 -6.49 29.81
C ALA A 217 -7.28 -5.45 29.01
N ASP A 218 -6.62 -4.37 28.59
CA ASP A 218 -7.23 -3.31 27.81
C ASP A 218 -7.47 -3.76 26.36
N SER A 219 -6.54 -4.53 25.78
CA SER A 219 -6.70 -5.10 24.43
C SER A 219 -7.84 -6.13 24.41
N LYS A 220 -7.93 -6.97 25.45
CA LYS A 220 -9.04 -7.89 25.62
C LYS A 220 -10.37 -7.16 25.68
N ALA A 221 -10.47 -6.10 26.50
CA ALA A 221 -11.70 -5.32 26.66
C ALA A 221 -12.10 -4.57 25.38
N ALA A 222 -11.13 -4.08 24.60
CA ALA A 222 -11.38 -3.28 23.41
C ALA A 222 -11.73 -4.13 22.17
N PHE A 223 -11.14 -5.33 22.02
CA PHE A 223 -11.17 -6.08 20.75
C PHE A 223 -11.75 -7.48 20.84
N LEU A 224 -11.92 -8.05 22.04
CA LEU A 224 -12.48 -9.39 22.21
C LEU A 224 -13.91 -9.33 22.78
N PHE A 225 -14.66 -10.38 22.53
CA PHE A 225 -15.97 -10.62 23.11
C PHE A 225 -15.84 -11.68 24.22
N GLY A 226 -15.64 -11.24 25.45
CA GLY A 226 -15.22 -12.10 26.56
C GLY A 226 -13.79 -12.61 26.35
N GLU A 227 -13.61 -13.90 26.14
CA GLU A 227 -12.31 -14.52 25.90
C GLU A 227 -12.00 -14.71 24.40
N ASP A 228 -12.97 -14.53 23.51
CA ASP A 228 -12.88 -14.92 22.11
C ASP A 228 -13.01 -13.73 21.15
N ALA A 229 -12.71 -13.97 19.88
CA ALA A 229 -12.99 -13.00 18.83
C ALA A 229 -14.51 -12.73 18.73
N PRO A 230 -14.97 -11.52 18.44
CA PRO A 230 -16.35 -11.27 18.07
C PRO A 230 -16.79 -12.22 16.96
N PRO A 231 -18.03 -12.73 17.02
CA PRO A 231 -18.51 -13.64 16.00
C PRO A 231 -18.53 -12.98 14.61
N LEU A 232 -18.31 -13.78 13.58
CA LEU A 232 -18.44 -13.32 12.20
C LEU A 232 -19.82 -12.69 11.99
N TYR A 233 -19.87 -11.55 11.32
CA TYR A 233 -21.07 -10.69 11.13
C TYR A 233 -21.65 -10.08 12.42
N GLY A 234 -21.00 -10.29 13.56
CA GLY A 234 -21.39 -9.62 14.81
C GLY A 234 -21.20 -8.10 14.74
N ILE A 235 -22.01 -7.37 15.49
CA ILE A 235 -21.89 -5.92 15.60
C ILE A 235 -20.84 -5.60 16.68
N ILE A 236 -19.79 -4.88 16.26
CA ILE A 236 -18.73 -4.40 17.16
C ILE A 236 -19.00 -2.94 17.47
N ARG A 237 -18.85 -2.56 18.74
CA ARG A 237 -18.83 -1.16 19.18
C ARG A 237 -17.54 -0.90 19.95
N ASN A 238 -17.02 0.33 19.78
CA ASN A 238 -15.88 0.79 20.55
C ASN A 238 -16.16 2.21 21.09
N GLN A 239 -16.98 2.29 22.13
CA GLN A 239 -17.38 3.55 22.77
C GLN A 239 -16.16 4.37 23.25
N PRO A 240 -15.10 3.75 23.87
CA PRO A 240 -13.89 4.48 24.24
C PRO A 240 -13.21 5.14 23.02
N LEU A 241 -13.15 4.47 21.86
CA LEU A 241 -12.59 5.07 20.65
C LEU A 241 -13.48 6.19 20.13
N GLY A 242 -14.81 6.02 20.19
CA GLY A 242 -15.76 7.10 19.91
C GLY A 242 -15.48 8.36 20.73
N ALA A 243 -15.27 8.20 22.05
CA ALA A 243 -14.91 9.31 22.94
C ALA A 243 -13.58 9.98 22.56
N ALA A 244 -12.54 9.20 22.20
CA ALA A 244 -11.28 9.75 21.71
C ALA A 244 -11.48 10.59 20.44
N LEU A 245 -12.26 10.08 19.47
CA LEU A 245 -12.56 10.79 18.23
C LEU A 245 -13.38 12.08 18.48
N ARG A 246 -14.34 12.07 19.43
CA ARG A 246 -15.06 13.27 19.86
C ARG A 246 -14.14 14.31 20.49
N LEU A 247 -13.18 13.87 21.30
CA LEU A 247 -12.18 14.75 21.90
C LEU A 247 -11.29 15.39 20.81
N LEU A 248 -10.85 14.61 19.81
CA LEU A 248 -10.10 15.11 18.67
C LEU A 248 -10.93 16.10 17.81
N GLN A 249 -12.24 15.91 17.69
CA GLN A 249 -13.14 16.86 17.03
C GLN A 249 -13.24 18.20 17.77
N ALA A 250 -13.19 18.16 19.10
CA ALA A 250 -13.33 19.34 19.96
C ALA A 250 -12.02 20.12 20.12
N GLU A 251 -10.91 19.44 20.33
CA GLU A 251 -9.63 20.03 20.74
C GLU A 251 -8.51 19.88 19.68
N GLY A 252 -8.77 19.11 18.62
CA GLY A 252 -7.80 18.89 17.54
C GLY A 252 -6.60 18.05 17.98
N ARG A 253 -5.48 18.26 17.29
CA ARG A 253 -4.21 17.52 17.49
C ARG A 253 -3.71 17.57 18.94
N ASP A 254 -3.89 18.68 19.63
CA ASP A 254 -3.33 18.86 20.97
C ASP A 254 -3.98 17.94 22.02
N ALA A 255 -5.22 17.50 21.82
CA ALA A 255 -5.84 16.45 22.63
C ALA A 255 -4.99 15.16 22.65
N PHE A 256 -4.40 14.80 21.51
CA PHE A 256 -3.61 13.57 21.34
C PHE A 256 -2.17 13.71 21.85
N TYR A 257 -1.53 14.87 21.65
CA TYR A 257 -0.09 15.02 21.94
C TYR A 257 0.22 15.78 23.22
N LYS A 258 -0.75 16.52 23.80
CA LYS A 258 -0.56 17.33 25.01
C LYS A 258 -1.70 17.19 26.01
N GLY A 259 -2.87 16.75 25.56
CA GLY A 259 -4.10 16.66 26.36
C GLY A 259 -4.28 15.30 27.05
N GLU A 260 -5.56 14.97 27.26
CA GLU A 260 -5.93 13.75 28.03
C GLU A 260 -5.55 12.44 27.32
N ILE A 261 -5.54 12.40 25.98
CA ILE A 261 -5.12 11.20 25.24
C ILE A 261 -3.61 10.98 25.44
N ALA A 262 -2.80 12.05 25.40
CA ALA A 262 -1.37 11.96 25.69
C ALA A 262 -1.12 11.40 27.10
N ALA A 263 -1.84 11.91 28.10
CA ALA A 263 -1.71 11.44 29.48
C ALA A 263 -2.02 9.94 29.59
N ALA A 264 -3.09 9.47 28.94
CA ALA A 264 -3.48 8.05 28.94
C ALA A 264 -2.46 7.16 28.20
N ILE A 265 -1.84 7.64 27.11
CA ILE A 265 -0.76 6.92 26.42
C ILE A 265 0.45 6.76 27.34
N VAL A 266 0.89 7.85 27.99
CA VAL A 266 2.04 7.83 28.90
C VAL A 266 1.77 6.92 30.10
N GLU A 267 0.60 7.01 30.72
CA GLU A 267 0.18 6.12 31.81
C GLU A 267 0.25 4.65 31.39
N LYS A 268 -0.37 4.28 30.26
CA LYS A 268 -0.33 2.89 29.74
C LYS A 268 1.10 2.40 29.55
N ILE A 269 1.95 3.21 28.92
CA ILE A 269 3.33 2.84 28.63
C ILE A 269 4.14 2.69 29.92
N GLN A 270 4.08 3.66 30.84
CA GLN A 270 4.89 3.65 32.06
C GLN A 270 4.42 2.59 33.07
N ALA A 271 3.11 2.37 33.21
CA ALA A 271 2.57 1.30 34.04
C ALA A 271 3.02 -0.11 33.61
N ASN A 272 3.42 -0.27 32.33
CA ASN A 272 3.91 -1.53 31.78
C ASN A 272 5.44 -1.54 31.55
N GLY A 273 6.19 -0.68 32.24
CA GLY A 273 7.66 -0.66 32.21
C GLY A 273 8.29 0.01 31.01
N GLY A 274 7.52 0.75 30.20
CA GLY A 274 8.05 1.60 29.13
C GLY A 274 8.51 2.96 29.65
N VAL A 275 9.19 3.74 28.79
CA VAL A 275 9.86 4.99 29.18
C VAL A 275 9.43 6.22 28.36
N MET A 276 8.39 6.11 27.53
CA MET A 276 7.86 7.25 26.81
C MET A 276 7.33 8.30 27.79
N SER A 277 7.66 9.55 27.56
CA SER A 277 7.26 10.70 28.39
C SER A 277 6.25 11.60 27.66
N ALA A 278 5.61 12.48 28.41
CA ALA A 278 4.72 13.51 27.83
C ALA A 278 5.49 14.44 26.87
N ALA A 279 6.77 14.71 27.12
CA ALA A 279 7.61 15.50 26.22
C ALA A 279 7.86 14.79 24.88
N ASP A 280 8.01 13.45 24.89
CA ASP A 280 8.15 12.67 23.65
C ASP A 280 6.97 12.86 22.71
N LEU A 281 5.76 12.91 23.27
CA LEU A 281 4.53 13.16 22.52
C LEU A 281 4.40 14.64 22.11
N ALA A 282 4.54 15.56 23.07
CA ALA A 282 4.30 16.99 22.84
C ALA A 282 5.19 17.61 21.77
N GLU A 283 6.44 17.15 21.68
CA GLU A 283 7.45 17.64 20.73
C GLU A 283 7.30 17.02 19.32
N PHE A 284 6.57 15.92 19.19
CA PHE A 284 6.43 15.21 17.91
C PHE A 284 5.71 16.07 16.86
N GLN A 285 6.26 16.08 15.64
CA GLN A 285 5.64 16.69 14.47
C GLN A 285 5.91 15.87 13.21
N SER A 286 4.93 15.84 12.33
CA SER A 286 5.07 15.33 10.97
C SER A 286 5.95 16.24 10.13
N GLU A 287 6.60 15.69 9.11
CA GLU A 287 7.54 16.41 8.26
C GLU A 287 7.14 16.35 6.80
N TRP A 288 7.06 17.50 6.15
CA TRP A 288 7.00 17.59 4.69
C TRP A 288 8.40 17.35 4.14
N VAL A 289 8.52 16.36 3.26
CA VAL A 289 9.78 15.93 2.64
C VAL A 289 9.64 16.00 1.12
N GLU A 290 10.76 15.98 0.39
CA GLU A 290 10.69 15.88 -1.07
C GLU A 290 10.55 14.41 -1.46
N PRO A 291 9.61 14.07 -2.36
CA PRO A 291 9.46 12.71 -2.86
C PRO A 291 10.66 12.30 -3.70
N ILE A 292 11.00 11.02 -3.68
CA ILE A 292 12.01 10.42 -4.56
C ILE A 292 11.34 9.80 -5.78
N SER A 293 12.07 9.68 -6.90
CA SER A 293 11.49 9.10 -8.12
C SER A 293 12.52 8.41 -9.00
N THR A 294 12.02 7.56 -9.89
CA THR A 294 12.74 7.08 -11.07
C THR A 294 11.86 7.18 -12.32
N ASN A 295 12.49 7.30 -13.48
CA ASN A 295 11.79 7.13 -14.74
C ASN A 295 11.83 5.65 -15.15
N TYR A 296 10.67 5.08 -15.46
CA TYR A 296 10.51 3.73 -15.96
C TYR A 296 9.69 3.75 -17.25
N HIS A 297 10.32 3.46 -18.39
CA HIS A 297 9.70 3.50 -19.73
C HIS A 297 8.92 4.79 -20.02
N GLY A 298 9.45 5.94 -19.60
CA GLY A 298 8.82 7.26 -19.82
C GLY A 298 7.74 7.63 -18.80
N TYR A 299 7.60 6.88 -17.72
CA TYR A 299 6.75 7.21 -16.58
C TYR A 299 7.61 7.56 -15.37
N ASP A 300 7.34 8.69 -14.73
CA ASP A 300 8.00 9.08 -13.50
C ASP A 300 7.25 8.46 -12.32
N VAL A 301 7.84 7.46 -11.69
CA VAL A 301 7.30 6.75 -10.53
C VAL A 301 7.90 7.34 -9.27
N PHE A 302 7.03 7.79 -8.36
CA PHE A 302 7.40 8.47 -7.12
C PHE A 302 7.06 7.63 -5.90
N GLU A 303 7.95 7.72 -4.90
CA GLU A 303 7.81 7.13 -3.58
C GLU A 303 8.24 8.12 -2.49
N LEU A 304 8.02 7.79 -1.21
CA LEU A 304 8.60 8.56 -0.12
C LEU A 304 10.06 8.17 0.12
N PRO A 305 10.90 9.13 0.56
CA PRO A 305 12.30 8.85 0.91
C PRO A 305 12.41 7.99 2.19
N PRO A 306 13.64 7.52 2.53
CA PRO A 306 13.92 6.91 3.84
C PRO A 306 13.36 7.74 5.03
N PRO A 307 13.00 7.10 6.15
CA PRO A 307 13.24 5.70 6.51
C PRO A 307 12.23 4.70 5.93
N GLY A 308 11.39 5.13 4.98
CA GLY A 308 10.50 4.24 4.21
C GLY A 308 11.29 3.35 3.25
N GLN A 309 10.66 2.27 2.81
CA GLN A 309 11.27 1.29 1.90
C GLN A 309 11.00 1.57 0.41
N GLY A 310 10.43 2.74 0.05
CA GLY A 310 9.97 3.05 -1.31
C GLY A 310 11.08 3.02 -2.36
N PHE A 311 12.31 3.41 -1.99
CA PHE A 311 13.42 3.38 -2.95
C PHE A 311 13.73 1.98 -3.50
N ALA A 312 13.44 0.90 -2.75
CA ALA A 312 13.64 -0.46 -3.24
C ALA A 312 12.68 -0.79 -4.40
N ALA A 313 11.44 -0.30 -4.39
CA ALA A 313 10.54 -0.45 -5.53
C ALA A 313 11.08 0.26 -6.78
N LEU A 314 11.57 1.49 -6.61
CA LEU A 314 12.17 2.28 -7.70
C LEU A 314 13.46 1.64 -8.23
N GLU A 315 14.29 1.09 -7.35
CA GLU A 315 15.50 0.37 -7.71
C GLU A 315 15.19 -0.92 -8.49
N MET A 316 14.17 -1.70 -8.06
CA MET A 316 13.70 -2.86 -8.83
C MET A 316 13.32 -2.47 -10.27
N LEU A 317 12.57 -1.39 -10.46
CA LEU A 317 12.20 -0.88 -11.78
C LEU A 317 13.44 -0.51 -12.60
N ASN A 318 14.42 0.14 -11.99
CA ASN A 318 15.69 0.47 -12.66
C ASN A 318 16.49 -0.78 -13.08
N ILE A 319 16.55 -1.79 -12.21
CA ILE A 319 17.22 -3.06 -12.51
C ILE A 319 16.52 -3.75 -13.68
N LEU A 320 15.19 -3.82 -13.67
CA LEU A 320 14.42 -4.42 -14.77
C LEU A 320 14.64 -3.69 -16.09
N GLU A 321 14.52 -2.36 -16.09
CA GLU A 321 14.67 -1.55 -17.31
C GLU A 321 16.08 -1.63 -17.91
N VAL A 322 17.12 -1.72 -17.07
CA VAL A 322 18.51 -1.74 -17.54
C VAL A 322 19.00 -3.16 -17.85
N CYS A 323 18.68 -4.15 -17.01
CA CYS A 323 19.27 -5.48 -17.09
C CYS A 323 18.54 -6.41 -18.06
N VAL A 324 17.21 -6.33 -18.16
CA VAL A 324 16.45 -7.24 -19.02
C VAL A 324 16.84 -7.08 -20.50
N PRO A 325 16.97 -5.86 -21.08
CA PRO A 325 17.47 -5.69 -22.44
C PRO A 325 18.92 -6.15 -22.65
N LYS A 326 19.80 -6.03 -21.64
CA LYS A 326 21.19 -6.54 -21.74
C LYS A 326 21.25 -8.07 -21.88
N LEU A 327 20.23 -8.77 -21.40
CA LEU A 327 20.07 -10.21 -21.59
C LEU A 327 19.44 -10.57 -22.94
N GLY A 328 19.15 -9.60 -23.80
CA GLY A 328 18.42 -9.78 -25.06
C GLY A 328 16.94 -10.13 -24.87
N LEU A 329 16.36 -9.78 -23.70
CA LEU A 329 14.99 -10.10 -23.32
C LEU A 329 14.14 -8.83 -23.22
N ASP A 330 12.81 -9.02 -23.19
CA ASP A 330 11.81 -7.97 -23.04
C ASP A 330 10.63 -8.52 -22.22
N LEU A 331 10.24 -7.83 -21.14
CA LEU A 331 9.20 -8.32 -20.22
C LEU A 331 7.84 -8.44 -20.89
N ALA A 332 7.48 -7.48 -21.74
CA ALA A 332 6.19 -7.52 -22.43
C ALA A 332 6.12 -8.71 -23.40
N THR A 333 7.22 -9.02 -24.08
CA THR A 333 7.31 -10.16 -25.01
C THR A 333 7.34 -11.50 -24.27
N LEU A 334 8.06 -11.60 -23.15
CA LEU A 334 8.07 -12.80 -22.32
C LEU A 334 6.66 -13.11 -21.81
N GLY A 335 6.03 -12.11 -21.21
CA GLY A 335 4.73 -12.26 -20.60
C GLY A 335 4.71 -13.22 -19.39
N PRO A 336 3.64 -13.17 -18.60
CA PRO A 336 3.57 -13.89 -17.33
C PRO A 336 3.42 -15.41 -17.41
N SER A 337 3.15 -15.95 -18.60
CA SER A 337 3.15 -17.40 -18.83
C SER A 337 4.57 -17.97 -18.94
N ASN A 338 5.57 -17.10 -19.10
CA ASN A 338 6.97 -17.49 -19.23
C ASN A 338 7.65 -17.45 -17.86
N PRO A 339 8.24 -18.57 -17.36
CA PRO A 339 8.94 -18.60 -16.09
C PRO A 339 10.10 -17.61 -15.98
N MET A 340 10.74 -17.24 -17.12
CA MET A 340 11.82 -16.26 -17.16
C MET A 340 11.33 -14.87 -16.73
N TYR A 341 10.10 -14.48 -17.08
CA TYR A 341 9.48 -13.23 -16.64
C TYR A 341 9.53 -13.11 -15.10
N TRP A 342 9.05 -14.12 -14.39
CA TRP A 342 9.02 -14.15 -12.93
C TRP A 342 10.42 -14.26 -12.31
N HIS A 343 11.28 -15.07 -12.92
CA HIS A 343 12.68 -15.18 -12.49
C HIS A 343 13.36 -13.80 -12.47
N LEU A 344 13.22 -13.01 -13.53
CA LEU A 344 13.83 -11.68 -13.62
C LEU A 344 13.25 -10.71 -12.56
N LEU A 345 11.94 -10.73 -12.32
CA LEU A 345 11.33 -9.91 -11.28
C LEU A 345 11.85 -10.28 -9.88
N VAL A 346 11.97 -11.59 -9.59
CA VAL A 346 12.47 -12.09 -8.31
C VAL A 346 13.95 -11.75 -8.11
N GLU A 347 14.78 -11.92 -9.14
CA GLU A 347 16.22 -11.56 -9.05
C GLU A 347 16.42 -10.04 -8.86
N ALA A 348 15.65 -9.21 -9.57
CA ALA A 348 15.65 -7.75 -9.35
C ALA A 348 15.24 -7.40 -7.91
N LYS A 349 14.21 -8.07 -7.37
CA LYS A 349 13.79 -7.92 -5.98
C LYS A 349 14.92 -8.27 -5.00
N LYS A 350 15.58 -9.39 -5.18
CA LYS A 350 16.67 -9.83 -4.28
C LYS A 350 17.78 -8.78 -4.19
N LEU A 351 18.16 -8.20 -5.32
CA LEU A 351 19.20 -7.18 -5.39
C LEU A 351 18.79 -5.88 -4.70
N ALA A 352 17.62 -5.36 -4.99
CA ALA A 352 17.11 -4.14 -4.38
C ALA A 352 16.88 -4.28 -2.86
N TYR A 353 16.46 -5.46 -2.40
CA TYR A 353 16.28 -5.69 -0.96
C TYR A 353 17.62 -5.88 -0.21
N ALA A 354 18.66 -6.35 -0.87
CA ALA A 354 19.99 -6.37 -0.28
C ALA A 354 20.46 -4.93 0.02
N ASP A 355 20.29 -4.01 -0.91
CA ASP A 355 20.59 -2.60 -0.69
C ASP A 355 19.65 -1.95 0.33
N LEU A 356 18.35 -2.24 0.29
CA LEU A 356 17.38 -1.77 1.28
C LEU A 356 17.78 -2.13 2.71
N LEU A 357 18.10 -3.39 2.96
CA LEU A 357 18.43 -3.88 4.30
C LEU A 357 19.79 -3.37 4.80
N ALA A 358 20.72 -3.16 3.88
CA ALA A 358 22.06 -2.67 4.21
C ALA A 358 22.12 -1.16 4.45
N LYS A 359 21.24 -0.35 3.81
CA LYS A 359 21.40 1.10 3.73
C LYS A 359 20.26 1.91 4.36
N ASN A 360 19.04 1.34 4.50
CA ASN A 360 17.89 2.12 4.95
C ASN A 360 17.97 2.51 6.42
N ALA A 361 17.82 3.81 6.68
CA ALA A 361 17.79 4.38 8.03
C ALA A 361 17.11 5.76 8.00
N ASP A 362 16.95 6.37 9.18
CA ASP A 362 16.53 7.77 9.31
C ASP A 362 17.62 8.69 8.75
N PRO A 363 17.34 9.47 7.69
CA PRO A 363 18.34 10.33 7.03
C PRO A 363 18.84 11.49 7.91
N LYS A 364 18.20 11.75 9.04
CA LYS A 364 18.71 12.71 10.04
C LYS A 364 19.87 12.17 10.86
N PHE A 365 20.07 10.86 10.86
CA PHE A 365 21.12 10.18 11.64
C PHE A 365 22.19 9.54 10.76
N VAL A 366 21.85 9.18 9.52
CA VAL A 366 22.74 8.47 8.60
C VAL A 366 22.52 8.98 7.19
N ASP A 367 23.58 9.24 6.46
CA ASP A 367 23.49 9.55 5.03
C ASP A 367 23.12 8.29 4.25
N VAL A 368 21.89 8.27 3.71
CA VAL A 368 21.39 7.18 2.86
C VAL A 368 21.61 7.60 1.40
N PRO A 369 22.43 6.87 0.62
CA PRO A 369 22.85 7.31 -0.72
C PRO A 369 21.76 7.08 -1.78
N VAL A 370 20.56 7.63 -1.59
CA VAL A 370 19.38 7.40 -2.42
C VAL A 370 19.64 7.72 -3.89
N ALA A 371 20.30 8.86 -4.17
CA ALA A 371 20.58 9.25 -5.55
C ALA A 371 21.50 8.26 -6.28
N GLN A 372 22.46 7.66 -5.57
CA GLN A 372 23.31 6.60 -6.10
C GLN A 372 22.50 5.33 -6.37
N LEU A 373 21.72 4.86 -5.38
CA LEU A 373 20.91 3.63 -5.47
C LEU A 373 19.90 3.71 -6.60
N LEU A 374 19.31 4.88 -6.85
CA LEU A 374 18.34 5.09 -7.93
C LEU A 374 18.97 5.44 -9.29
N SER A 375 20.31 5.43 -9.40
CA SER A 375 20.95 5.69 -10.68
C SER A 375 20.88 4.47 -11.61
N LYS A 376 20.70 4.72 -12.92
CA LYS A 376 20.78 3.65 -13.94
C LYS A 376 22.19 3.02 -14.01
N ALA A 377 23.22 3.76 -13.59
CA ALA A 377 24.59 3.24 -13.50
C ALA A 377 24.70 2.18 -12.39
N HIS A 378 24.10 2.43 -11.22
CA HIS A 378 24.03 1.45 -10.13
C HIS A 378 23.27 0.19 -10.60
N ALA A 379 22.07 0.34 -11.15
CA ALA A 379 21.33 -0.77 -11.72
C ALA A 379 22.15 -1.55 -12.75
N GLY A 380 22.92 -0.84 -13.60
CA GLY A 380 23.82 -1.42 -14.59
C GLY A 380 24.93 -2.28 -13.99
N SER A 381 25.46 -1.91 -12.82
CA SER A 381 26.47 -2.68 -12.09
C SER A 381 25.93 -3.97 -11.45
N LEU A 382 24.62 -4.03 -11.22
CA LEU A 382 23.97 -5.20 -10.65
C LEU A 382 23.60 -6.27 -11.69
N CYS A 383 23.61 -5.92 -12.99
CA CYS A 383 23.14 -6.83 -14.05
C CYS A 383 23.94 -8.14 -14.12
N GLU A 384 25.25 -8.10 -13.86
CA GLU A 384 26.12 -9.29 -13.89
C GLU A 384 25.79 -10.30 -12.77
N ARG A 385 25.07 -9.85 -11.74
CA ARG A 385 24.61 -10.71 -10.65
C ARG A 385 23.32 -11.48 -10.99
N ILE A 386 22.66 -11.13 -12.10
CA ILE A 386 21.46 -11.83 -12.58
C ILE A 386 21.88 -12.95 -13.53
N ASN A 387 21.77 -14.19 -13.08
CA ASN A 387 22.00 -15.36 -13.93
C ASN A 387 20.64 -15.84 -14.49
N PRO A 388 20.37 -15.76 -15.80
CA PRO A 388 19.08 -16.13 -16.36
C PRO A 388 18.71 -17.62 -16.19
N ASN A 389 19.70 -18.47 -15.85
CA ASN A 389 19.51 -19.91 -15.73
C ASN A 389 19.46 -20.42 -14.29
N LEU A 390 19.91 -19.63 -13.30
CA LEU A 390 20.05 -20.07 -11.92
C LEU A 390 19.67 -18.96 -10.94
N ALA A 391 18.77 -19.29 -10.01
CA ALA A 391 18.38 -18.39 -8.94
C ALA A 391 19.53 -18.09 -7.97
N SER A 392 19.69 -16.83 -7.59
CA SER A 392 20.62 -16.42 -6.54
C SER A 392 20.06 -16.77 -5.15
N SER A 393 20.94 -16.92 -4.17
CA SER A 393 20.58 -17.13 -2.77
C SER A 393 20.62 -15.82 -1.99
N THR A 394 19.74 -15.69 -0.99
CA THR A 394 19.70 -14.57 -0.04
C THR A 394 19.65 -15.10 1.38
N THR A 395 20.25 -14.37 2.32
CA THR A 395 20.29 -14.73 3.75
C THR A 395 20.11 -13.53 4.66
N GLU A 396 19.78 -12.36 4.13
CA GLU A 396 19.62 -11.14 4.90
C GLU A 396 18.33 -11.20 5.74
N PRO A 397 18.40 -10.92 7.04
CA PRO A 397 17.22 -10.95 7.91
C PRO A 397 16.21 -9.86 7.54
N VAL A 398 14.97 -10.26 7.29
CA VAL A 398 13.84 -9.36 7.01
C VAL A 398 12.95 -9.29 8.24
N LYS A 399 12.32 -8.14 8.43
CA LYS A 399 11.36 -7.92 9.52
C LYS A 399 10.00 -8.57 9.20
N PRO A 400 9.24 -8.98 10.23
CA PRO A 400 7.97 -9.69 10.03
C PRO A 400 6.93 -8.87 9.27
N ASP A 401 5.99 -9.56 8.65
CA ASP A 401 4.84 -8.97 7.96
C ASP A 401 3.96 -8.17 8.91
N GLY A 402 3.37 -7.11 8.39
CA GLY A 402 2.58 -6.15 9.16
C GLY A 402 1.17 -5.96 8.63
N GLY A 403 0.27 -5.58 9.53
CA GLY A 403 -1.03 -5.00 9.22
C GLY A 403 -0.85 -3.57 8.72
N THR A 404 -1.57 -3.22 7.66
CA THR A 404 -1.48 -1.90 7.03
C THR A 404 -2.75 -1.64 6.24
N ILE A 405 -3.20 -0.38 6.17
CA ILE A 405 -4.17 0.04 5.16
C ILE A 405 -3.52 0.95 4.12
N TYR A 406 -4.06 0.91 2.93
CA TYR A 406 -3.82 1.89 1.90
C TYR A 406 -5.14 2.49 1.44
N LEU A 407 -5.14 3.78 1.21
CA LEU A 407 -6.27 4.51 0.65
C LEU A 407 -5.80 5.51 -0.41
N THR A 408 -6.66 5.78 -1.36
CA THR A 408 -6.42 6.82 -2.35
C THR A 408 -7.71 7.56 -2.68
N THR A 409 -7.57 8.87 -2.92
CA THR A 409 -8.67 9.76 -3.23
C THR A 409 -8.30 10.72 -4.35
N ALA A 410 -9.29 11.12 -5.13
CA ALA A 410 -9.13 12.20 -6.11
C ALA A 410 -10.41 13.04 -6.17
N ASP A 411 -10.26 14.33 -6.44
CA ASP A 411 -11.38 15.29 -6.47
C ASP A 411 -11.59 15.90 -7.86
N ARG A 412 -12.68 16.68 -7.98
CA ARG A 412 -13.07 17.36 -9.21
C ARG A 412 -12.09 18.43 -9.70
N TRP A 413 -11.19 18.90 -8.84
CA TRP A 413 -10.19 19.92 -9.18
C TRP A 413 -8.87 19.31 -9.66
N GLY A 414 -8.74 18.00 -9.61
CA GLY A 414 -7.55 17.28 -10.04
C GLY A 414 -6.52 17.05 -8.92
N ASN A 415 -6.87 17.32 -7.66
CA ASN A 415 -6.03 16.91 -6.54
C ASN A 415 -6.14 15.40 -6.35
N MET A 416 -5.03 14.76 -6.02
CA MET A 416 -4.92 13.31 -5.82
C MET A 416 -4.10 13.02 -4.56
N VAL A 417 -4.56 12.08 -3.75
CA VAL A 417 -3.88 11.64 -2.53
C VAL A 417 -3.62 10.15 -2.59
N SER A 418 -2.39 9.75 -2.31
CA SER A 418 -1.94 8.39 -2.06
C SER A 418 -1.50 8.32 -0.61
N LEU A 419 -2.20 7.57 0.25
CA LEU A 419 -1.98 7.56 1.69
C LEU A 419 -1.91 6.12 2.22
N VAL A 420 -0.88 5.85 3.00
CA VAL A 420 -0.68 4.58 3.71
C VAL A 420 -0.63 4.83 5.21
N HIS A 421 -1.34 4.00 5.96
CA HIS A 421 -1.47 4.13 7.41
C HIS A 421 -1.39 2.75 8.07
N SER A 422 -0.74 2.66 9.24
CA SER A 422 -0.42 1.35 9.82
C SER A 422 -0.09 1.42 11.29
N VAL A 423 -0.49 0.38 12.02
CA VAL A 423 0.05 0.05 13.37
C VAL A 423 1.21 -0.96 13.31
N TYR A 424 1.68 -1.32 12.12
CA TYR A 424 2.74 -2.28 11.78
C TYR A 424 2.28 -3.73 11.84
N SER A 425 2.36 -4.44 12.95
CA SER A 425 1.84 -5.81 13.05
C SER A 425 0.33 -5.80 13.31
N VAL A 426 -0.33 -6.91 13.05
CA VAL A 426 -1.77 -7.08 13.35
C VAL A 426 -2.06 -6.68 14.81
N TYR A 427 -2.90 -5.66 15.03
CA TYR A 427 -3.12 -4.98 16.33
C TYR A 427 -1.85 -4.38 16.96
N GLY A 428 -0.89 -3.95 16.16
CA GLY A 428 0.30 -3.25 16.59
C GLY A 428 1.08 -3.96 17.69
N SER A 429 1.38 -3.23 18.76
CA SER A 429 2.12 -3.73 19.93
C SER A 429 1.34 -4.70 20.82
N LYS A 430 0.04 -4.90 20.60
CA LYS A 430 -0.92 -5.58 21.50
C LYS A 430 -1.06 -4.89 22.86
N ALA A 431 -0.60 -3.62 22.96
CA ALA A 431 -0.83 -2.75 24.11
C ALA A 431 -1.86 -1.69 23.70
N THR A 432 -2.99 -1.69 24.36
CA THR A 432 -4.12 -0.80 24.09
C THR A 432 -4.22 0.29 25.15
N VAL A 433 -4.52 1.52 24.73
CA VAL A 433 -4.86 2.63 25.63
C VAL A 433 -6.32 2.45 26.05
N GLY A 434 -6.55 1.75 27.15
CA GLY A 434 -7.86 1.25 27.57
C GLY A 434 -8.92 2.32 27.72
N LYS A 435 -8.56 3.49 28.31
CA LYS A 435 -9.45 4.64 28.44
C LYS A 435 -10.05 5.11 27.10
N TYR A 436 -9.30 4.89 26.00
CA TYR A 436 -9.65 5.36 24.65
C TYR A 436 -9.71 4.24 23.60
N GLY A 437 -9.58 2.98 23.94
CA GLY A 437 -9.91 1.81 23.12
C GLY A 437 -9.14 1.65 21.81
N PHE A 438 -7.90 2.16 21.69
CA PHE A 438 -7.06 2.01 20.51
C PHE A 438 -5.73 1.36 20.81
N ALA A 439 -5.24 0.51 19.90
CA ALA A 439 -3.94 -0.13 19.98
C ALA A 439 -2.81 0.85 19.60
N LEU A 440 -1.67 0.71 20.28
CA LEU A 440 -0.43 1.40 19.94
C LEU A 440 0.35 0.58 18.90
N GLN A 441 0.97 1.26 17.94
CA GLN A 441 1.82 0.65 16.95
C GLN A 441 3.09 0.03 17.56
N ASN A 442 3.72 -0.91 16.85
CA ASN A 442 4.96 -1.57 17.30
C ASN A 442 6.17 -1.29 16.38
N ARG A 443 6.26 -0.08 15.83
CA ARG A 443 7.33 0.30 14.87
C ARG A 443 8.73 0.24 15.44
N GLY A 444 8.88 0.35 16.77
CA GLY A 444 10.15 0.16 17.46
C GLY A 444 10.81 -1.19 17.16
N ALA A 445 10.03 -2.24 16.90
CA ALA A 445 10.55 -3.52 16.39
C ALA A 445 11.33 -3.37 15.07
N GLY A 446 11.13 -2.27 14.35
CA GLY A 446 11.87 -1.91 13.15
C GLY A 446 13.35 -1.57 13.39
N PHE A 447 13.78 -1.19 14.57
CA PHE A 447 15.17 -0.89 14.88
C PHE A 447 16.08 -2.13 14.96
N SER A 448 17.39 -1.89 14.94
CA SER A 448 18.43 -2.84 15.30
C SER A 448 19.03 -2.50 16.66
N LEU A 449 19.56 -3.49 17.37
CA LEU A 449 20.43 -3.30 18.56
C LEU A 449 21.91 -3.39 18.21
N ASP A 450 22.24 -3.85 16.99
CA ASP A 450 23.60 -3.89 16.48
C ASP A 450 24.11 -2.46 16.20
N SER A 451 25.20 -2.09 16.86
CA SER A 451 25.82 -0.77 16.72
C SER A 451 26.40 -0.52 15.32
N ALA A 452 26.68 -1.55 14.55
CA ALA A 452 27.14 -1.45 13.15
C ALA A 452 25.98 -1.17 12.16
N SER A 453 24.74 -1.38 12.57
CA SER A 453 23.57 -1.14 11.72
C SER A 453 23.28 0.35 11.56
N PRO A 454 23.09 0.86 10.33
CA PRO A 454 22.64 2.24 10.12
C PRO A 454 21.30 2.51 10.80
N ASN A 455 20.48 1.47 11.00
CA ASN A 455 19.17 1.54 11.67
C ASN A 455 19.24 1.18 13.18
N VAL A 456 20.39 1.32 13.82
CA VAL A 456 20.52 1.15 15.29
C VAL A 456 19.61 2.12 16.02
N VAL A 457 18.98 1.65 17.12
CA VAL A 457 18.09 2.47 17.94
C VAL A 457 18.84 3.65 18.57
N ALA A 458 18.24 4.84 18.51
CA ALA A 458 18.73 6.05 19.15
C ALA A 458 17.57 6.95 19.58
N PRO A 459 17.78 7.84 20.57
CA PRO A 459 16.79 8.85 20.99
C PRO A 459 16.28 9.67 19.81
N ARG A 460 14.96 9.84 19.70
CA ARG A 460 14.31 10.67 18.65
C ARG A 460 14.54 10.20 17.22
N LYS A 461 15.17 9.05 16.99
CA LYS A 461 15.35 8.44 15.67
C LYS A 461 14.07 7.76 15.22
N ARG A 462 13.79 7.83 13.92
CA ARG A 462 12.72 7.05 13.28
C ARG A 462 13.25 5.67 12.89
N PRO A 463 12.48 4.59 13.13
CA PRO A 463 12.89 3.24 12.70
C PRO A 463 12.78 3.08 11.18
N PHE A 464 13.44 2.05 10.64
CA PHE A 464 13.07 1.47 9.35
C PHE A 464 11.55 1.30 9.28
N HIS A 465 10.95 1.80 8.20
CA HIS A 465 9.51 1.87 8.06
C HIS A 465 9.02 1.14 6.81
N THR A 466 8.07 0.22 6.97
CA THR A 466 7.61 -0.63 5.87
C THR A 466 6.47 -0.01 5.04
N ILE A 467 5.81 1.07 5.50
CA ILE A 467 4.74 1.68 4.72
C ILE A 467 5.30 2.58 3.62
N ILE A 468 4.74 2.46 2.42
CA ILE A 468 5.05 3.28 1.25
C ILE A 468 3.78 3.64 0.49
N ALA A 469 3.77 4.80 -0.14
CA ALA A 469 2.70 5.30 -0.98
C ALA A 469 3.28 5.68 -2.34
N GLY A 470 2.69 5.19 -3.43
CA GLY A 470 3.18 5.40 -4.78
C GLY A 470 2.38 6.45 -5.55
N PHE A 471 3.05 7.17 -6.44
CA PHE A 471 2.45 8.12 -7.37
C PHE A 471 3.12 8.01 -8.73
N VAL A 472 2.37 8.20 -9.82
CA VAL A 472 2.93 8.19 -11.18
C VAL A 472 2.60 9.50 -11.88
N MET A 473 3.60 10.07 -12.53
CA MET A 473 3.42 11.16 -13.49
C MET A 473 3.83 10.72 -14.89
N LYS A 474 3.25 11.33 -15.89
CA LYS A 474 3.69 11.23 -17.28
C LYS A 474 3.73 12.61 -17.92
N ASP A 475 4.85 12.92 -18.59
CA ASP A 475 5.06 14.23 -19.22
C ASP A 475 4.79 15.40 -18.26
N GLY A 476 5.25 15.27 -17.00
CA GLY A 476 5.08 16.26 -15.93
C GLY A 476 3.64 16.44 -15.43
N ARG A 477 2.73 15.50 -15.74
CA ARG A 477 1.32 15.56 -15.37
C ARG A 477 0.93 14.37 -14.48
N PRO A 478 0.05 14.59 -13.50
CA PRO A 478 -0.42 13.49 -12.64
C PRO A 478 -1.15 12.47 -13.48
N LEU A 479 -0.85 11.20 -13.22
CA LEU A 479 -1.47 10.08 -13.92
C LEU A 479 -2.15 9.14 -12.94
N MET A 480 -1.48 8.74 -11.85
CA MET A 480 -1.97 7.68 -11.00
C MET A 480 -1.49 7.80 -9.56
N THR A 481 -2.35 7.43 -8.63
CA THR A 481 -2.02 7.08 -7.24
C THR A 481 -2.19 5.60 -7.05
N PHE A 482 -1.26 4.96 -6.34
CA PHE A 482 -1.32 3.52 -6.09
C PHE A 482 -0.60 3.15 -4.79
N GLY A 483 -0.95 1.99 -4.26
CA GLY A 483 -0.22 1.42 -3.15
C GLY A 483 -0.74 0.04 -2.77
N ASN A 484 0.09 -0.69 -2.05
CA ASN A 484 -0.18 -2.03 -1.59
C ASN A 484 0.09 -2.14 -0.09
N MET A 485 -0.81 -2.71 0.66
CA MET A 485 -0.54 -3.11 2.05
C MET A 485 0.21 -4.45 2.09
N GLY A 486 0.79 -4.84 3.23
CA GLY A 486 1.45 -6.14 3.38
C GLY A 486 2.86 -6.07 3.99
N GLY A 487 3.20 -5.02 4.70
CA GLY A 487 4.50 -4.91 5.40
C GLY A 487 5.69 -4.89 4.45
N SER A 488 6.61 -5.85 4.60
CA SER A 488 7.85 -5.93 3.82
C SER A 488 7.65 -6.24 2.33
N VAL A 489 6.47 -6.76 1.93
CA VAL A 489 6.21 -7.09 0.51
C VAL A 489 5.82 -5.87 -0.33
N GLN A 490 5.62 -4.70 0.27
CA GLN A 490 5.15 -3.52 -0.46
C GLN A 490 6.04 -3.11 -1.63
N PRO A 491 7.39 -3.01 -1.53
CA PRO A 491 8.21 -2.61 -2.68
C PRO A 491 8.14 -3.60 -3.85
N GLU A 492 8.19 -4.91 -3.58
CA GLU A 492 8.12 -5.90 -4.64
C GLU A 492 6.76 -5.93 -5.33
N THR A 493 5.68 -5.65 -4.61
CA THR A 493 4.33 -5.55 -5.19
C THR A 493 4.14 -4.22 -5.95
N HIS A 494 4.70 -3.10 -5.47
CA HIS A 494 4.70 -1.84 -6.21
C HIS A 494 5.39 -2.01 -7.58
N ALA A 495 6.55 -2.67 -7.62
CA ALA A 495 7.23 -2.96 -8.88
C ALA A 495 6.40 -3.89 -9.79
N GLN A 496 5.80 -4.97 -9.25
CA GLN A 496 4.91 -5.85 -10.01
C GLN A 496 3.73 -5.09 -10.63
N HIS A 497 3.10 -4.17 -9.86
CA HIS A 497 2.01 -3.35 -10.38
C HIS A 497 2.45 -2.41 -11.50
N MET A 498 3.62 -1.79 -11.39
CA MET A 498 4.14 -0.92 -12.45
C MET A 498 4.45 -1.70 -13.71
N VAL A 499 5.06 -2.87 -13.60
CA VAL A 499 5.29 -3.78 -14.75
C VAL A 499 3.96 -4.21 -15.37
N ASN A 500 2.97 -4.61 -14.58
CA ASN A 500 1.64 -4.98 -15.08
C ASN A 500 0.96 -3.84 -15.86
N LEU A 501 1.06 -2.61 -15.35
CA LEU A 501 0.45 -1.45 -15.97
C LEU A 501 1.21 -0.98 -17.21
N ILE A 502 2.54 -0.88 -17.12
CA ILE A 502 3.37 -0.22 -18.13
C ILE A 502 3.82 -1.19 -19.21
N ASP A 503 4.38 -2.35 -18.83
CA ASP A 503 4.86 -3.35 -19.82
C ASP A 503 3.73 -4.18 -20.40
N LEU A 504 2.80 -4.62 -19.54
CA LEU A 504 1.71 -5.52 -19.97
C LEU A 504 0.42 -4.78 -20.35
N GLY A 505 0.33 -3.45 -20.14
CA GLY A 505 -0.83 -2.64 -20.51
C GLY A 505 -2.13 -3.01 -19.81
N MET A 506 -2.05 -3.59 -18.60
CA MET A 506 -3.23 -3.95 -17.81
C MET A 506 -3.99 -2.70 -17.36
N ASN A 507 -5.31 -2.81 -17.21
CA ASN A 507 -6.09 -1.80 -16.53
C ASN A 507 -5.90 -1.88 -15.01
N VAL A 508 -6.39 -0.87 -14.26
CA VAL A 508 -6.16 -0.77 -12.82
C VAL A 508 -6.76 -1.96 -12.06
N GLN A 509 -7.96 -2.44 -12.44
CA GLN A 509 -8.58 -3.58 -11.78
C GLN A 509 -7.87 -4.91 -12.12
N MET A 510 -7.48 -5.12 -13.39
CA MET A 510 -6.69 -6.29 -13.76
C MET A 510 -5.39 -6.38 -12.98
N THR A 511 -4.69 -5.25 -12.85
CA THR A 511 -3.45 -5.17 -12.07
C THR A 511 -3.67 -5.54 -10.61
N THR A 512 -4.80 -5.16 -10.01
CA THR A 512 -5.12 -5.56 -8.63
C THR A 512 -5.40 -7.05 -8.51
N ASP A 513 -6.09 -7.63 -9.50
CA ASP A 513 -6.57 -9.00 -9.45
C ASP A 513 -5.53 -10.04 -9.94
N ALA A 514 -4.54 -9.60 -10.73
CA ALA A 514 -3.46 -10.45 -11.23
C ALA A 514 -2.71 -11.14 -10.09
N ALA A 515 -2.38 -12.42 -10.29
CA ALA A 515 -1.63 -13.20 -9.33
C ALA A 515 -0.24 -12.62 -9.08
N ARG A 516 0.23 -12.72 -7.84
CA ARG A 516 1.48 -12.12 -7.35
C ARG A 516 2.41 -13.16 -6.76
N PHE A 517 3.68 -12.77 -6.68
CA PHE A 517 4.65 -13.45 -5.84
C PHE A 517 5.05 -12.57 -4.66
N THR A 518 5.62 -13.21 -3.64
CA THR A 518 6.43 -12.57 -2.61
C THR A 518 7.65 -13.44 -2.33
N HIS A 519 8.78 -12.81 -2.00
CA HIS A 519 10.02 -13.51 -1.73
C HIS A 519 10.58 -13.11 -0.36
N ARG A 520 10.85 -14.10 0.48
CA ARG A 520 11.46 -13.88 1.80
C ARG A 520 12.98 -13.86 1.67
N GLN A 521 13.58 -12.72 1.99
CA GLN A 521 15.02 -12.51 1.91
C GLN A 521 15.81 -13.39 2.92
N THR A 522 15.17 -13.69 4.06
CA THR A 522 15.79 -14.41 5.19
C THR A 522 16.11 -15.87 4.89
N ASP A 523 15.21 -16.57 4.25
CA ASP A 523 15.27 -18.01 3.98
C ASP A 523 15.17 -18.35 2.49
N ASN A 524 15.17 -17.31 1.64
CA ASN A 524 15.17 -17.41 0.18
C ASN A 524 13.93 -18.11 -0.41
N VAL A 525 12.82 -18.19 0.33
CA VAL A 525 11.60 -18.83 -0.14
C VAL A 525 10.81 -17.88 -1.05
N LEU A 526 10.44 -18.36 -2.22
CA LEU A 526 9.58 -17.71 -3.20
C LEU A 526 8.16 -18.25 -3.07
N SER A 527 7.26 -17.41 -2.55
CA SER A 527 5.85 -17.75 -2.40
C SER A 527 5.06 -17.23 -3.61
N LEU A 528 4.33 -18.11 -4.28
CA LEU A 528 3.48 -17.81 -5.43
C LEU A 528 2.03 -18.06 -5.08
N GLU A 529 1.11 -17.19 -5.50
CA GLU A 529 -0.32 -17.50 -5.39
C GLU A 529 -0.67 -18.75 -6.20
N ASP A 530 -1.70 -19.49 -5.75
CA ASP A 530 -2.02 -20.84 -6.24
C ASP A 530 -2.06 -20.97 -7.78
N ASN A 531 -2.73 -20.04 -8.47
CA ASN A 531 -2.80 -20.06 -9.95
C ASN A 531 -1.45 -19.78 -10.59
N LEU A 532 -0.65 -18.92 -9.99
CA LEU A 532 0.69 -18.62 -10.47
C LEU A 532 1.65 -19.78 -10.20
N PHE A 533 1.53 -20.40 -9.02
CA PHE A 533 2.28 -21.62 -8.68
C PHE A 533 1.99 -22.74 -9.67
N ALA A 534 0.71 -22.97 -10.00
CA ALA A 534 0.32 -23.98 -10.98
C ALA A 534 0.90 -23.68 -12.38
N LEU A 535 1.03 -22.40 -12.75
CA LEU A 535 1.51 -21.98 -14.07
C LEU A 535 3.02 -22.12 -14.23
N VAL A 536 3.80 -21.63 -13.27
CA VAL A 536 5.26 -21.46 -13.41
C VAL A 536 6.08 -22.09 -12.28
N GLY A 537 5.47 -22.58 -11.22
CA GLY A 537 6.17 -23.02 -10.00
C GLY A 537 7.20 -24.13 -10.26
N ALA A 538 6.85 -25.15 -11.04
CA ALA A 538 7.76 -26.25 -11.38
C ALA A 538 9.00 -25.76 -12.17
N ALA A 539 8.80 -24.86 -13.11
CA ALA A 539 9.89 -24.30 -13.91
C ALA A 539 10.81 -23.36 -13.10
N LEU A 540 10.26 -22.61 -12.15
CA LEU A 540 11.05 -21.79 -11.22
C LEU A 540 11.84 -22.65 -10.23
N LYS A 541 11.27 -23.77 -9.74
CA LYS A 541 12.02 -24.76 -8.97
C LYS A 541 13.21 -25.33 -9.76
N ALA A 542 13.00 -25.64 -11.05
CA ALA A 542 14.08 -26.12 -11.92
C ALA A 542 15.19 -25.08 -12.14
N LYS A 543 14.90 -23.78 -11.97
CA LYS A 543 15.90 -22.71 -11.96
C LYS A 543 16.58 -22.53 -10.60
N GLY A 544 16.23 -23.31 -9.58
CA GLY A 544 16.85 -23.24 -8.26
C GLY A 544 16.14 -22.32 -7.25
N HIS A 545 14.96 -21.78 -7.55
CA HIS A 545 14.16 -21.12 -6.54
C HIS A 545 13.54 -22.13 -5.57
N ASP A 546 13.52 -21.80 -4.28
CA ASP A 546 12.73 -22.53 -3.29
C ASP A 546 11.28 -22.01 -3.32
N VAL A 547 10.38 -22.75 -3.99
CA VAL A 547 9.05 -22.25 -4.35
C VAL A 547 7.97 -22.96 -3.53
N GLU A 548 7.08 -22.17 -2.92
CA GLU A 548 5.86 -22.63 -2.26
C GLU A 548 4.60 -21.99 -2.85
N ALA A 549 3.44 -22.64 -2.69
CA ALA A 549 2.14 -22.05 -2.99
C ALA A 549 1.59 -21.33 -1.76
N VAL A 550 0.98 -20.15 -1.96
CA VAL A 550 0.33 -19.38 -0.90
C VAL A 550 -1.02 -18.86 -1.36
N ASN A 551 -1.93 -18.65 -0.39
CA ASN A 551 -3.17 -17.94 -0.66
C ASN A 551 -2.95 -16.41 -0.74
N GLY A 552 -3.92 -15.69 -1.29
CA GLY A 552 -3.83 -14.24 -1.52
C GLY A 552 -3.65 -13.38 -0.25
N SER A 553 -3.75 -13.94 0.97
CA SER A 553 -3.52 -13.16 2.19
C SER A 553 -2.04 -12.77 2.38
N ALA A 554 -1.12 -13.54 1.81
CA ALA A 554 0.32 -13.33 1.95
C ALA A 554 0.87 -12.20 1.06
N VAL A 555 0.16 -11.81 0.00
CA VAL A 555 0.66 -10.86 -1.03
C VAL A 555 0.08 -9.45 -0.90
N GLY A 556 -0.51 -9.13 0.26
CA GLY A 556 -1.04 -7.82 0.56
C GLY A 556 -2.38 -7.50 -0.11
N GLY A 557 -2.67 -6.21 -0.30
CA GLY A 557 -3.89 -5.73 -0.96
C GLY A 557 -3.66 -4.37 -1.60
N TYR A 558 -4.00 -4.25 -2.87
CA TYR A 558 -3.74 -3.09 -3.70
C TYR A 558 -4.97 -2.20 -3.85
N GLN A 559 -4.74 -0.89 -3.98
CA GLN A 559 -5.73 0.09 -4.43
C GLN A 559 -5.06 1.05 -5.40
N GLY A 560 -5.79 1.51 -6.40
CA GLY A 560 -5.24 2.50 -7.32
C GLY A 560 -6.33 3.36 -7.95
N ILE A 561 -5.98 4.62 -8.24
CA ILE A 561 -6.78 5.55 -9.03
C ILE A 561 -5.91 6.06 -10.18
N LEU A 562 -6.37 5.86 -11.40
CA LEU A 562 -5.73 6.36 -12.62
C LEU A 562 -6.62 7.43 -13.26
N PHE A 563 -6.02 8.53 -13.67
CA PHE A 563 -6.70 9.57 -14.42
C PHE A 563 -6.48 9.40 -15.92
N THR A 564 -7.55 9.20 -16.67
CA THR A 564 -7.53 9.17 -18.14
C THR A 564 -8.12 10.45 -18.69
N ARG A 565 -7.32 11.23 -19.41
CA ARG A 565 -7.82 12.38 -20.17
C ARG A 565 -8.75 11.88 -21.27
N SER A 566 -9.91 12.49 -21.38
CA SER A 566 -10.91 12.11 -22.38
C SER A 566 -11.44 13.35 -23.09
N GLN A 567 -11.58 13.25 -24.41
CA GLN A 567 -12.30 14.28 -25.16
C GLN A 567 -13.80 14.11 -24.93
N VAL A 568 -14.49 15.21 -24.66
CA VAL A 568 -15.94 15.22 -24.64
C VAL A 568 -16.45 15.00 -26.06
N LEU A 569 -17.06 13.85 -26.32
CA LEU A 569 -17.50 13.43 -27.66
C LEU A 569 -18.68 14.25 -28.22
N ARG A 570 -19.35 15.08 -27.39
CA ARG A 570 -20.36 16.04 -27.80
C ARG A 570 -20.08 17.38 -27.14
N LYS A 571 -20.02 18.46 -27.93
CA LYS A 571 -19.98 19.83 -27.44
C LYS A 571 -21.35 20.20 -26.85
N MET A 572 -21.64 19.75 -25.65
CA MET A 572 -22.62 20.37 -24.79
C MET A 572 -21.86 21.38 -23.94
N GLU A 573 -22.18 22.65 -24.10
CA GLU A 573 -21.63 23.66 -23.20
C GLU A 573 -21.99 23.29 -21.76
N PRO A 574 -21.00 23.20 -20.84
CA PRO A 574 -21.30 22.91 -19.46
C PRO A 574 -22.16 24.06 -18.92
N LYS A 575 -23.29 23.76 -18.30
CA LYS A 575 -23.98 24.73 -17.45
C LYS A 575 -22.99 25.15 -16.37
N THR A 576 -22.48 26.36 -16.48
CA THR A 576 -21.58 26.95 -15.47
C THR A 576 -22.36 27.17 -14.19
N GLY A 577 -22.32 26.20 -13.28
CA GLY A 577 -22.61 26.43 -11.87
C GLY A 577 -21.51 27.27 -11.23
N LYS A 578 -21.69 27.75 -10.01
CA LYS A 578 -20.66 28.47 -9.21
C LYS A 578 -19.38 27.68 -8.98
N GLU A 579 -19.36 26.41 -9.32
CA GLU A 579 -18.23 25.49 -9.25
C GLU A 579 -17.65 25.37 -10.65
N GLY A 580 -16.37 25.65 -10.83
CA GLY A 580 -15.67 25.54 -12.11
C GLY A 580 -15.89 24.17 -12.81
N PRO A 581 -15.65 24.07 -14.09
CA PRO A 581 -15.84 22.82 -14.82
C PRO A 581 -14.98 21.71 -14.21
N PRO A 582 -15.49 20.47 -14.13
CA PRO A 582 -14.68 19.33 -13.75
C PRO A 582 -13.52 19.14 -14.73
N ILE A 583 -12.45 18.52 -14.28
CA ILE A 583 -11.31 18.18 -15.14
C ILE A 583 -11.75 17.40 -16.39
N ASP A 584 -11.12 17.66 -17.53
CA ASP A 584 -11.40 16.93 -18.78
C ASP A 584 -10.82 15.52 -18.72
N GLY A 585 -11.61 14.59 -18.21
CA GLY A 585 -11.21 13.20 -18.08
C GLY A 585 -12.09 12.37 -17.19
N VAL A 586 -11.63 11.16 -16.96
CA VAL A 586 -12.30 10.16 -16.12
C VAL A 586 -11.27 9.56 -15.17
N TYR A 587 -11.58 9.53 -13.89
CA TYR A 587 -10.90 8.69 -12.92
C TYR A 587 -11.34 7.24 -13.08
N ARG A 588 -10.39 6.33 -13.00
CA ARG A 588 -10.56 4.89 -13.08
C ARG A 588 -9.95 4.26 -11.85
N ALA A 589 -10.70 3.53 -11.07
CA ALA A 589 -10.20 2.92 -9.84
C ALA A 589 -10.37 1.41 -9.81
N GLY A 590 -9.37 0.75 -9.21
CA GLY A 590 -9.39 -0.66 -8.87
C GLY A 590 -9.24 -0.87 -7.37
N SER A 591 -9.84 -1.93 -6.84
CA SER A 591 -9.75 -2.33 -5.44
C SER A 591 -9.60 -3.85 -5.35
N ASP A 592 -8.68 -4.31 -4.52
CA ASP A 592 -8.21 -5.69 -4.43
C ASP A 592 -9.26 -6.64 -3.85
N HIS A 593 -9.52 -7.74 -4.54
CA HIS A 593 -10.42 -8.80 -4.08
C HIS A 593 -9.89 -9.58 -2.87
N ARG A 594 -8.58 -9.45 -2.54
CA ARG A 594 -7.95 -10.10 -1.38
C ARG A 594 -8.27 -9.39 -0.07
N LYS A 595 -8.93 -8.23 -0.14
CA LYS A 595 -9.40 -7.44 1.00
C LYS A 595 -10.90 -7.19 0.88
N ASP A 596 -11.52 -6.72 1.96
CA ASP A 596 -12.95 -6.37 1.99
C ASP A 596 -13.24 -5.05 1.24
N GLY A 597 -12.30 -4.56 0.44
CA GLY A 597 -12.23 -3.21 -0.10
C GLY A 597 -13.22 -2.86 -1.20
N GLN A 598 -13.36 -1.56 -1.41
CA GLN A 598 -14.18 -1.00 -2.46
C GLN A 598 -13.58 0.29 -3.06
N ALA A 599 -13.78 0.46 -4.38
CA ALA A 599 -13.68 1.76 -5.03
C ALA A 599 -15.10 2.32 -5.22
N VAL A 600 -15.28 3.61 -4.95
CA VAL A 600 -16.54 4.34 -5.11
C VAL A 600 -16.29 5.73 -5.71
N GLY A 601 -17.22 6.22 -6.52
CA GLY A 601 -17.10 7.55 -7.12
C GLY A 601 -18.40 8.03 -7.76
N TRP A 602 -18.44 9.33 -8.22
CA TRP A 602 -19.59 9.91 -8.90
C TRP A 602 -19.26 10.88 -10.01
#